data_cf87214fef04cad67ca469eca1dd6291
#
_entry.id   cf87214fef04cad67ca469eca1dd6291
#
_cell.length_a   1.000
_cell.length_b   1.000
_cell.length_c   1.000
_cell.angle_alpha   90.00
_cell.angle_beta   90.00
_cell.angle_gamma   90.00
#
_symmetry.space_group_name_H-M   'P 1'
#
loop_
_entity.id
_entity.type
_entity.pdbx_description
1 polymer ?
#
loop_
_entity_poly.entity_id
_entity_poly.type
_entity_poly.pdbx_seq_one_letter_code
_entity_poly.pdbx_strand_id
1 'polypeptide(L)'
;MIQSVVLASAAAGVLTAAAVIGITGLLIAVLLGVAANVFEVPVDEKAIAIRDVLPGANCGGCGYAGCDAMAAAIAAGEAPVNGCPVGGPAVADKIGEIMGVSAGEDVKKVAFVKCAGTCDKASVKANYYGISDCRSAAAIPGRSDKACAYGCMGFGSCVAACGFDAIHIEHGVAVVDKEKCVACGKCAEECPNHLIELIPYDATKVVSCSNQDKGPKVMAV
;
A
#
# COMPACT_ATOMS: atom_id res chain seq x y z
N MET A 1 -38.81 -56.72 33.33
CA MET A 1 -39.14 -56.68 31.87
C MET A 1 -39.12 -55.25 31.28
N ILE A 2 -39.75 -54.25 31.91
CA ILE A 2 -39.81 -52.87 31.37
C ILE A 2 -38.42 -52.23 31.30
N GLN A 3 -37.56 -52.44 32.28
CA GLN A 3 -36.20 -51.84 32.36
C GLN A 3 -35.24 -52.33 31.29
N SER A 4 -35.34 -53.59 30.88
CA SER A 4 -34.53 -54.15 29.78
C SER A 4 -34.95 -53.65 28.41
N VAL A 5 -36.22 -53.36 28.19
CA VAL A 5 -36.74 -52.78 26.94
C VAL A 5 -36.31 -51.34 26.78
N VAL A 6 -36.35 -50.56 27.89
CA VAL A 6 -35.88 -49.14 27.87
C VAL A 6 -34.38 -49.05 27.62
N LEU A 7 -33.57 -49.93 28.23
CA LEU A 7 -32.12 -49.97 27.97
C LEU A 7 -31.79 -50.38 26.52
N ALA A 8 -32.53 -51.35 25.96
CA ALA A 8 -32.32 -51.75 24.54
C ALA A 8 -32.70 -50.63 23.55
N SER A 9 -33.79 -49.89 23.82
CA SER A 9 -34.20 -48.75 22.96
C SER A 9 -33.22 -47.56 23.06
N ALA A 10 -32.68 -47.31 24.25
CA ALA A 10 -31.65 -46.27 24.43
C ALA A 10 -30.34 -46.62 23.72
N ALA A 11 -29.91 -47.91 23.84
CA ALA A 11 -28.70 -48.36 23.13
C ALA A 11 -28.86 -48.29 21.59
N ALA A 12 -30.02 -48.68 21.07
CA ALA A 12 -30.32 -48.53 19.63
C ALA A 12 -30.32 -47.07 19.20
N GLY A 13 -30.85 -46.15 19.99
CA GLY A 13 -30.82 -44.70 19.71
C GLY A 13 -29.39 -44.12 19.67
N VAL A 14 -28.54 -44.55 20.63
CA VAL A 14 -27.12 -44.12 20.64
C VAL A 14 -26.36 -44.66 19.43
N LEU A 15 -26.58 -45.92 19.06
CA LEU A 15 -25.93 -46.52 17.89
C LEU A 15 -26.35 -45.88 16.57
N THR A 16 -27.64 -45.57 16.43
CA THR A 16 -28.11 -44.85 15.22
C THR A 16 -27.59 -43.45 15.14
N ALA A 17 -27.54 -42.69 16.24
CA ALA A 17 -26.95 -41.36 16.28
C ALA A 17 -25.46 -41.40 15.95
N ALA A 18 -24.68 -42.32 16.51
CA ALA A 18 -23.26 -42.50 16.21
C ALA A 18 -23.06 -42.88 14.77
N ALA A 19 -23.89 -43.72 14.17
CA ALA A 19 -23.80 -44.10 12.76
C ALA A 19 -24.08 -42.89 11.84
N VAL A 20 -25.10 -42.11 12.12
CA VAL A 20 -25.43 -40.88 11.34
C VAL A 20 -24.28 -39.88 11.39
N ILE A 21 -23.74 -39.59 12.58
CA ILE A 21 -22.61 -38.66 12.74
C ILE A 21 -21.37 -39.19 12.06
N GLY A 22 -21.09 -40.51 12.18
CA GLY A 22 -19.94 -41.13 11.51
C GLY A 22 -20.02 -41.09 9.99
N ILE A 23 -21.19 -41.38 9.42
CA ILE A 23 -21.41 -41.34 7.97
C ILE A 23 -21.31 -39.89 7.45
N THR A 24 -21.95 -38.93 8.13
CA THR A 24 -21.86 -37.53 7.72
C THR A 24 -20.45 -36.99 7.84
N GLY A 25 -19.71 -37.34 8.90
CA GLY A 25 -18.30 -36.95 9.06
C GLY A 25 -17.42 -37.53 7.98
N LEU A 26 -17.61 -38.82 7.61
CA LEU A 26 -16.89 -39.46 6.53
C LEU A 26 -17.17 -38.79 5.16
N LEU A 27 -18.43 -38.50 4.88
CA LEU A 27 -18.81 -37.80 3.63
C LEU A 27 -18.16 -36.42 3.52
N ILE A 28 -18.16 -35.65 4.59
CA ILE A 28 -17.51 -34.34 4.62
C ILE A 28 -16.00 -34.48 4.43
N ALA A 29 -15.36 -35.44 5.11
CA ALA A 29 -13.93 -35.67 4.99
C ALA A 29 -13.53 -36.06 3.56
N VAL A 30 -14.31 -36.94 2.91
CA VAL A 30 -14.05 -37.33 1.51
C VAL A 30 -14.26 -36.14 0.57
N LEU A 31 -15.34 -35.37 0.74
CA LEU A 31 -15.60 -34.17 -0.07
C LEU A 31 -14.47 -33.14 0.07
N LEU A 32 -14.02 -32.88 1.29
CA LEU A 32 -12.92 -31.95 1.54
C LEU A 32 -11.60 -32.49 0.97
N GLY A 33 -11.32 -33.79 1.08
CA GLY A 33 -10.14 -34.40 0.48
C GLY A 33 -10.12 -34.31 -1.05
N VAL A 34 -11.26 -34.57 -1.68
CA VAL A 34 -11.40 -34.39 -3.14
C VAL A 34 -11.26 -32.93 -3.54
N ALA A 35 -11.91 -32.01 -2.80
CA ALA A 35 -11.79 -30.59 -3.05
C ALA A 35 -10.34 -30.10 -2.90
N ALA A 36 -9.63 -30.55 -1.89
CA ALA A 36 -8.22 -30.20 -1.67
C ALA A 36 -7.33 -30.59 -2.87
N ASN A 37 -7.53 -31.81 -3.40
CA ASN A 37 -6.78 -32.26 -4.57
C ASN A 37 -7.18 -31.57 -5.88
N VAL A 38 -8.47 -31.27 -6.06
CA VAL A 38 -8.96 -30.62 -7.29
C VAL A 38 -8.62 -29.15 -7.33
N PHE A 39 -8.60 -28.49 -6.17
CA PHE A 39 -8.28 -27.06 -6.02
C PHE A 39 -6.85 -26.84 -5.52
N GLU A 40 -5.97 -27.83 -5.64
CA GLU A 40 -4.55 -27.66 -5.31
C GLU A 40 -3.96 -26.59 -6.24
N VAL A 41 -3.54 -25.46 -5.63
CA VAL A 41 -2.82 -24.41 -6.34
C VAL A 41 -1.34 -24.79 -6.32
N PRO A 42 -0.71 -25.02 -7.48
CA PRO A 42 0.72 -25.34 -7.53
C PRO A 42 1.49 -24.15 -6.93
N VAL A 43 2.21 -24.40 -5.87
CA VAL A 43 3.04 -23.38 -5.22
C VAL A 43 4.39 -23.36 -5.93
N ASP A 44 4.74 -22.24 -6.54
CA ASP A 44 6.05 -22.06 -7.16
C ASP A 44 7.10 -21.82 -6.06
N GLU A 45 8.07 -22.74 -5.94
CA GLU A 45 9.18 -22.63 -4.98
C GLU A 45 9.97 -21.31 -5.16
N LYS A 46 10.09 -20.81 -6.40
CA LYS A 46 10.72 -19.51 -6.68
C LYS A 46 9.91 -18.37 -6.10
N ALA A 47 8.58 -18.42 -6.20
CA ALA A 47 7.71 -17.38 -5.62
C ALA A 47 7.86 -17.34 -4.09
N ILE A 48 7.98 -18.49 -3.41
CA ILE A 48 8.24 -18.53 -1.97
C ILE A 48 9.60 -17.91 -1.65
N ALA A 49 10.67 -18.31 -2.35
CA ALA A 49 12.01 -17.77 -2.12
C ALA A 49 12.08 -16.27 -2.35
N ILE A 50 11.41 -15.76 -3.39
CA ILE A 50 11.30 -14.31 -3.65
C ILE A 50 10.50 -13.61 -2.55
N ARG A 51 9.41 -14.24 -2.07
CA ARG A 51 8.58 -13.69 -1.00
C ARG A 51 9.35 -13.50 0.30
N ASP A 52 10.24 -14.44 0.64
CA ASP A 52 11.08 -14.38 1.84
C ASP A 52 12.13 -13.27 1.79
N VAL A 53 12.58 -12.90 0.59
CA VAL A 53 13.51 -11.79 0.36
C VAL A 53 12.80 -10.43 0.38
N LEU A 54 11.52 -10.38 -0.01
CA LEU A 54 10.75 -9.12 -0.05
C LEU A 54 10.51 -8.57 1.37
N PRO A 55 10.45 -7.24 1.55
CA PRO A 55 10.33 -6.60 2.87
C PRO A 55 9.07 -6.93 3.67
N GLY A 56 8.06 -7.52 3.05
CA GLY A 56 6.81 -7.88 3.73
C GLY A 56 5.88 -6.73 4.10
N ALA A 57 6.19 -5.51 3.68
CA ALA A 57 5.43 -4.30 4.03
C ALA A 57 4.01 -4.26 3.42
N ASN A 58 3.74 -5.07 2.40
CA ASN A 58 2.45 -5.12 1.68
C ASN A 58 1.90 -3.73 1.31
N CYS A 59 2.79 -2.78 1.01
CA CYS A 59 2.45 -1.37 0.83
C CYS A 59 1.74 -1.08 -0.50
N GLY A 60 1.79 -1.98 -1.49
CA GLY A 60 1.22 -1.76 -2.82
C GLY A 60 1.98 -0.78 -3.72
N GLY A 61 3.10 -0.20 -3.26
CA GLY A 61 3.88 0.78 -4.03
C GLY A 61 4.51 0.25 -5.32
N CYS A 62 4.56 -1.07 -5.48
CA CYS A 62 4.97 -1.75 -6.71
C CYS A 62 3.81 -1.94 -7.72
N GLY A 63 2.58 -1.53 -7.38
CA GLY A 63 1.38 -1.74 -8.19
C GLY A 63 0.68 -3.09 -7.99
N TYR A 64 1.23 -3.98 -7.16
CA TYR A 64 0.63 -5.27 -6.82
C TYR A 64 -0.11 -5.21 -5.48
N ALA A 65 -1.10 -6.09 -5.28
CA ALA A 65 -1.95 -6.12 -4.08
C ALA A 65 -1.20 -6.45 -2.77
N GLY A 66 0.05 -6.91 -2.86
CA GLY A 66 0.91 -7.23 -1.72
C GLY A 66 2.19 -7.91 -2.17
N CYS A 67 3.07 -8.23 -1.23
CA CYS A 67 4.35 -8.86 -1.53
C CYS A 67 4.19 -10.27 -2.11
N ASP A 68 3.11 -10.99 -1.75
CA ASP A 68 2.83 -12.32 -2.31
C ASP A 68 2.48 -12.24 -3.80
N ALA A 69 1.63 -11.29 -4.20
CA ALA A 69 1.28 -11.06 -5.60
C ALA A 69 2.49 -10.59 -6.42
N MET A 70 3.34 -9.76 -5.84
CA MET A 70 4.59 -9.31 -6.47
C MET A 70 5.56 -10.49 -6.66
N ALA A 71 5.73 -11.34 -5.64
CA ALA A 71 6.59 -12.52 -5.72
C ALA A 71 6.15 -13.49 -6.81
N ALA A 72 4.85 -13.75 -6.90
CA ALA A 72 4.28 -14.59 -7.95
C ALA A 72 4.50 -13.99 -9.36
N ALA A 73 4.28 -12.69 -9.52
CA ALA A 73 4.50 -12.01 -10.80
C ALA A 73 5.97 -12.00 -11.22
N ILE A 74 6.92 -11.85 -10.29
CA ILE A 74 8.36 -11.95 -10.59
C ILE A 74 8.72 -13.40 -10.98
N ALA A 75 8.22 -14.41 -10.24
CA ALA A 75 8.47 -15.82 -10.54
C ALA A 75 7.94 -16.20 -11.92
N ALA A 76 6.79 -15.66 -12.32
CA ALA A 76 6.21 -15.83 -13.66
C ALA A 76 6.95 -15.03 -14.75
N GLY A 77 7.86 -14.10 -14.40
CA GLY A 77 8.54 -13.23 -15.35
C GLY A 77 7.69 -12.04 -15.84
N GLU A 78 6.55 -11.78 -15.20
CA GLU A 78 5.63 -10.67 -15.54
C GLU A 78 6.05 -9.35 -14.89
N ALA A 79 6.83 -9.41 -13.81
CA ALA A 79 7.34 -8.25 -13.11
C ALA A 79 8.89 -8.22 -13.10
N PRO A 80 9.50 -7.03 -13.16
CA PRO A 80 10.95 -6.90 -13.09
C PRO A 80 11.47 -7.19 -11.67
N VAL A 81 12.67 -7.74 -11.55
CA VAL A 81 13.30 -8.09 -10.27
C VAL A 81 13.56 -6.88 -9.36
N ASN A 82 13.71 -5.68 -9.93
CA ASN A 82 13.88 -4.41 -9.23
C ASN A 82 12.57 -3.63 -9.02
N GLY A 83 11.42 -4.25 -9.22
CA GLY A 83 10.11 -3.60 -9.13
C GLY A 83 9.65 -3.22 -7.71
N CYS A 84 10.36 -3.62 -6.64
CA CYS A 84 10.00 -3.29 -5.27
C CYS A 84 10.68 -1.99 -4.79
N PRO A 85 9.97 -0.86 -4.66
CA PRO A 85 10.59 0.41 -4.25
C PRO A 85 11.09 0.39 -2.80
N VAL A 86 10.45 -0.40 -1.93
CA VAL A 86 10.81 -0.50 -0.51
C VAL A 86 12.06 -1.36 -0.30
N GLY A 87 12.22 -2.41 -1.11
CA GLY A 87 13.36 -3.33 -1.02
C GLY A 87 14.66 -2.71 -1.52
N GLY A 88 14.57 -1.81 -2.47
CA GLY A 88 15.74 -1.16 -3.09
C GLY A 88 16.70 -2.13 -3.77
N PRO A 89 17.94 -1.68 -4.09
CA PRO A 89 18.92 -2.47 -4.84
C PRO A 89 19.29 -3.79 -4.16
N ALA A 90 19.45 -3.79 -2.83
CA ALA A 90 19.87 -4.98 -2.09
C ALA A 90 18.86 -6.15 -2.17
N VAL A 91 17.58 -5.86 -2.26
CA VAL A 91 16.52 -6.86 -2.46
C VAL A 91 16.46 -7.27 -3.93
N ALA A 92 16.59 -6.31 -4.84
CA ALA A 92 16.63 -6.56 -6.28
C ALA A 92 17.77 -7.52 -6.68
N ASP A 93 18.97 -7.33 -6.11
CA ASP A 93 20.12 -8.21 -6.35
C ASP A 93 19.85 -9.66 -5.91
N LYS A 94 19.30 -9.85 -4.70
CA LYS A 94 18.95 -11.17 -4.19
C LYS A 94 17.86 -11.86 -5.03
N ILE A 95 16.85 -11.10 -5.46
CA ILE A 95 15.81 -11.62 -6.36
C ILE A 95 16.43 -11.96 -7.71
N GLY A 96 17.37 -11.14 -8.19
CA GLY A 96 18.14 -11.39 -9.42
C GLY A 96 18.92 -12.70 -9.35
N GLU A 97 19.56 -13.02 -8.21
CA GLU A 97 20.24 -14.29 -7.97
C GLU A 97 19.29 -15.48 -8.06
N ILE A 98 18.09 -15.37 -7.45
CA ILE A 98 17.06 -16.43 -7.49
C ILE A 98 16.55 -16.64 -8.91
N MET A 99 16.36 -15.56 -9.67
CA MET A 99 15.84 -15.63 -11.04
C MET A 99 16.92 -15.86 -12.10
N GLY A 100 18.20 -15.76 -11.74
CA GLY A 100 19.34 -15.88 -12.67
C GLY A 100 19.46 -14.69 -13.64
N VAL A 101 18.99 -13.51 -13.24
CA VAL A 101 19.05 -12.28 -14.04
C VAL A 101 19.72 -11.15 -13.26
N SER A 102 20.39 -10.22 -13.96
CA SER A 102 20.95 -9.03 -13.33
C SER A 102 19.86 -8.02 -12.99
N ALA A 103 19.87 -7.48 -11.76
CA ALA A 103 18.87 -6.51 -11.30
C ALA A 103 18.94 -5.14 -12.00
N GLY A 104 20.01 -4.84 -12.72
CA GLY A 104 20.25 -3.52 -13.32
C GLY A 104 20.56 -2.44 -12.27
N GLU A 105 21.05 -1.29 -12.74
CA GLU A 105 21.25 -0.13 -11.86
C GLU A 105 19.92 0.54 -11.56
N ASP A 106 19.48 0.50 -10.31
CA ASP A 106 18.32 1.22 -9.83
C ASP A 106 18.74 2.45 -9.01
N VAL A 107 18.29 3.62 -9.44
CA VAL A 107 18.60 4.87 -8.74
C VAL A 107 17.62 5.03 -7.58
N LYS A 108 18.13 5.11 -6.34
CA LYS A 108 17.32 5.41 -5.15
C LYS A 108 16.50 6.68 -5.39
N LYS A 109 15.19 6.59 -5.26
CA LYS A 109 14.27 7.73 -5.40
C LYS A 109 13.71 8.14 -4.05
N VAL A 110 13.24 9.37 -3.95
CA VAL A 110 12.56 9.92 -2.78
C VAL A 110 11.41 10.80 -3.23
N ALA A 111 10.38 10.91 -2.40
CA ALA A 111 9.30 11.85 -2.65
C ALA A 111 9.81 13.29 -2.42
N PHE A 112 9.38 14.19 -3.27
CA PHE A 112 9.68 15.62 -3.18
C PHE A 112 8.40 16.43 -3.33
N VAL A 113 8.19 17.43 -2.46
CA VAL A 113 7.02 18.30 -2.48
C VAL A 113 7.34 19.59 -3.21
N LYS A 114 6.69 19.83 -4.35
CA LYS A 114 6.86 21.05 -5.18
C LYS A 114 6.06 22.23 -4.65
N CYS A 115 6.24 22.55 -3.39
CA CYS A 115 5.64 23.73 -2.77
C CYS A 115 6.53 24.27 -1.65
N ALA A 116 6.89 25.54 -1.73
CA ALA A 116 7.60 26.28 -0.69
C ALA A 116 6.71 27.36 -0.02
N GLY A 117 5.40 27.30 -0.25
CA GLY A 117 4.41 28.25 0.29
C GLY A 117 4.05 27.94 1.76
N THR A 118 5.01 28.18 2.66
CA THR A 118 4.82 28.10 4.11
C THR A 118 3.89 29.18 4.61
N CYS A 119 3.38 29.07 5.84
CA CYS A 119 2.42 30.03 6.40
C CYS A 119 2.97 31.48 6.51
N ASP A 120 4.29 31.63 6.50
CA ASP A 120 4.99 32.91 6.51
C ASP A 120 5.19 33.52 5.11
N LYS A 121 5.07 32.69 4.04
CA LYS A 121 5.31 33.11 2.66
C LYS A 121 4.03 33.20 1.82
N ALA A 122 3.10 32.27 2.05
CA ALA A 122 1.84 32.25 1.31
C ALA A 122 0.80 33.14 2.02
N SER A 123 0.17 34.07 1.28
CA SER A 123 -0.90 34.90 1.82
C SER A 123 -2.15 34.06 2.12
N VAL A 124 -2.89 34.44 3.17
CA VAL A 124 -4.17 33.85 3.57
C VAL A 124 -5.30 34.63 2.93
N LYS A 125 -6.22 33.95 2.23
CA LYS A 125 -7.38 34.60 1.58
C LYS A 125 -8.67 34.51 2.38
N ALA A 126 -8.79 33.50 3.25
CA ALA A 126 -10.00 33.23 4.04
C ALA A 126 -9.70 32.29 5.20
N ASN A 127 -10.58 32.26 6.20
CA ASN A 127 -10.54 31.22 7.22
C ASN A 127 -11.24 29.95 6.71
N TYR A 128 -10.57 28.82 6.79
CA TYR A 128 -11.14 27.52 6.41
C TYR A 128 -11.83 26.87 7.62
N TYR A 129 -13.12 26.59 7.47
CA TYR A 129 -13.94 25.85 8.44
C TYR A 129 -14.50 24.60 7.77
N GLY A 130 -13.74 23.54 7.73
CA GLY A 130 -14.13 22.27 7.09
C GLY A 130 -13.35 21.10 7.63
N ILE A 131 -13.51 19.95 6.99
CA ILE A 131 -12.76 18.73 7.32
C ILE A 131 -11.29 18.97 6.98
N SER A 132 -10.39 18.75 7.94
CA SER A 132 -8.94 18.86 7.74
C SER A 132 -8.40 17.69 6.93
N ASP A 133 -8.82 17.62 5.67
CA ASP A 133 -8.42 16.64 4.67
C ASP A 133 -8.26 17.32 3.31
N CYS A 134 -7.15 17.03 2.60
CA CYS A 134 -6.83 17.71 1.35
C CYS A 134 -7.82 17.38 0.22
N ARG A 135 -8.31 16.12 0.15
CA ARG A 135 -9.28 15.73 -0.89
C ARG A 135 -10.63 16.41 -0.68
N SER A 136 -11.11 16.42 0.56
CA SER A 136 -12.35 17.09 0.94
C SER A 136 -12.27 18.58 0.68
N ALA A 137 -11.16 19.22 1.06
CA ALA A 137 -10.94 20.64 0.81
C ALA A 137 -10.82 20.98 -0.68
N ALA A 138 -10.22 20.11 -1.48
CA ALA A 138 -10.11 20.31 -2.94
C ALA A 138 -11.47 20.29 -3.65
N ALA A 139 -12.47 19.60 -3.10
CA ALA A 139 -13.79 19.45 -3.68
C ALA A 139 -14.70 20.68 -3.48
N ILE A 140 -14.36 21.58 -2.54
CA ILE A 140 -15.19 22.76 -2.23
C ILE A 140 -14.67 24.02 -2.94
N PRO A 141 -15.57 24.99 -3.28
CA PRO A 141 -15.17 26.28 -3.81
C PRO A 141 -14.24 27.00 -2.80
N GLY A 142 -13.13 27.54 -3.30
CA GLY A 142 -12.16 28.23 -2.44
C GLY A 142 -11.05 27.34 -1.88
N ARG A 143 -11.22 26.04 -1.81
CA ARG A 143 -10.22 25.04 -1.36
C ARG A 143 -9.72 25.30 0.07
N SER A 144 -8.45 25.66 0.25
CA SER A 144 -7.85 25.97 1.55
C SER A 144 -7.92 27.47 1.88
N ASP A 145 -7.41 27.83 3.04
CA ASP A 145 -7.20 29.19 3.50
C ASP A 145 -6.14 29.96 2.69
N LYS A 146 -5.16 29.26 2.10
CA LYS A 146 -4.08 29.86 1.31
C LYS A 146 -4.57 30.46 0.00
N ALA A 147 -4.00 31.60 -0.39
CA ALA A 147 -4.33 32.28 -1.63
C ALA A 147 -3.90 31.49 -2.87
N CYS A 148 -2.78 30.77 -2.79
CA CYS A 148 -2.31 29.92 -3.88
C CYS A 148 -3.22 28.69 -4.10
N ALA A 149 -3.91 28.63 -5.23
CA ALA A 149 -4.79 27.52 -5.58
C ALA A 149 -4.04 26.22 -5.92
N TYR A 150 -2.78 26.35 -6.31
CA TYR A 150 -1.92 25.22 -6.73
C TYR A 150 -1.05 24.70 -5.59
N GLY A 151 -0.95 25.42 -4.47
CA GLY A 151 -0.04 25.11 -3.37
C GLY A 151 -0.50 23.95 -2.47
N CYS A 152 0.36 23.61 -1.54
CA CYS A 152 0.04 22.66 -0.49
C CYS A 152 -1.00 23.24 0.47
N MET A 153 -2.10 22.54 0.68
CA MET A 153 -3.18 22.94 1.58
C MET A 153 -2.83 22.71 3.06
N GLY A 154 -1.85 21.85 3.36
CA GLY A 154 -1.36 21.64 4.72
C GLY A 154 -2.20 20.73 5.61
N PHE A 155 -3.26 20.08 5.09
CA PHE A 155 -4.16 19.24 5.91
C PHE A 155 -3.67 17.80 6.14
N GLY A 156 -2.54 17.38 5.56
CA GLY A 156 -1.86 16.15 5.94
C GLY A 156 -2.43 14.85 5.38
N SER A 157 -3.26 14.83 4.33
CA SER A 157 -3.71 13.57 3.71
C SER A 157 -2.54 12.69 3.26
N CYS A 158 -1.46 13.30 2.74
CA CYS A 158 -0.23 12.60 2.39
C CYS A 158 0.52 12.02 3.61
N VAL A 159 0.41 12.66 4.77
CA VAL A 159 0.96 12.17 6.04
C VAL A 159 0.19 10.94 6.50
N ALA A 160 -1.13 10.99 6.47
CA ALA A 160 -2.00 9.87 6.84
C ALA A 160 -1.79 8.64 5.93
N ALA A 161 -1.46 8.85 4.65
CA ALA A 161 -1.17 7.77 3.70
C ALA A 161 0.23 7.18 3.85
N CYS A 162 1.14 7.82 4.59
CA CYS A 162 2.52 7.38 4.72
C CYS A 162 2.66 6.33 5.83
N GLY A 163 2.87 5.07 5.46
CA GLY A 163 3.12 3.98 6.42
C GLY A 163 4.55 3.93 6.96
N PHE A 164 5.43 4.87 6.58
CA PHE A 164 6.86 4.87 6.94
C PHE A 164 7.26 6.08 7.79
N ASP A 165 6.31 6.89 8.22
CA ASP A 165 6.58 8.11 9.00
C ASP A 165 7.64 9.02 8.34
N ALA A 166 7.59 9.12 7.00
CA ALA A 166 8.59 9.84 6.21
C ALA A 166 8.11 11.22 5.73
N ILE A 167 6.88 11.64 6.06
CA ILE A 167 6.32 12.91 5.61
C ILE A 167 5.53 13.56 6.76
N HIS A 168 5.76 14.84 6.99
CA HIS A 168 5.15 15.61 8.06
C HIS A 168 4.67 16.97 7.54
N ILE A 169 3.80 17.65 8.29
CA ILE A 169 3.41 19.03 7.98
C ILE A 169 4.25 19.96 8.85
N GLU A 170 5.05 20.80 8.20
CA GLU A 170 5.85 21.84 8.84
C GLU A 170 5.48 23.19 8.25
N HIS A 171 5.19 24.17 9.10
CA HIS A 171 4.79 25.52 8.67
C HIS A 171 3.69 25.52 7.58
N GLY A 172 2.74 24.58 7.67
CA GLY A 172 1.62 24.46 6.74
C GLY A 172 1.95 23.86 5.37
N VAL A 173 3.11 23.25 5.19
CA VAL A 173 3.53 22.53 3.96
C VAL A 173 4.03 21.13 4.32
N ALA A 174 3.78 20.18 3.45
CA ALA A 174 4.31 18.84 3.63
C ALA A 174 5.83 18.83 3.37
N VAL A 175 6.58 18.22 4.29
CA VAL A 175 8.04 18.05 4.23
C VAL A 175 8.36 16.56 4.29
N VAL A 176 9.27 16.09 3.46
CA VAL A 176 9.67 14.68 3.37
C VAL A 176 11.03 14.47 4.01
N ASP A 177 11.11 13.52 4.94
CA ASP A 177 12.36 12.97 5.43
C ASP A 177 12.91 11.99 4.40
N LYS A 178 14.01 12.38 3.74
CA LYS A 178 14.64 11.59 2.67
C LYS A 178 15.20 10.25 3.15
N GLU A 179 15.61 10.17 4.42
CA GLU A 179 16.21 8.96 4.99
C GLU A 179 15.16 7.88 5.25
N LYS A 180 13.98 8.31 5.73
CA LYS A 180 12.85 7.40 5.98
C LYS A 180 12.04 7.09 4.71
N CYS A 181 12.16 7.90 3.67
CA CYS A 181 11.34 7.76 2.47
C CYS A 181 11.79 6.57 1.61
N VAL A 182 10.88 5.65 1.35
CA VAL A 182 11.09 4.45 0.52
C VAL A 182 10.51 4.60 -0.89
N ALA A 183 10.12 5.81 -1.32
CA ALA A 183 9.58 6.10 -2.65
C ALA A 183 8.35 5.26 -3.08
N CYS A 184 7.52 4.82 -2.15
CA CYS A 184 6.35 3.97 -2.45
C CYS A 184 5.24 4.67 -3.26
N GLY A 185 5.28 6.00 -3.41
CA GLY A 185 4.35 6.78 -4.24
C GLY A 185 3.00 7.13 -3.61
N LYS A 186 2.57 6.51 -2.50
CA LYS A 186 1.24 6.73 -1.88
C LYS A 186 0.92 8.19 -1.58
N CYS A 187 1.89 8.94 -1.08
CA CYS A 187 1.71 10.36 -0.81
C CYS A 187 1.47 11.19 -2.09
N ALA A 188 2.02 10.77 -3.23
CA ALA A 188 1.79 11.41 -4.53
C ALA A 188 0.37 11.15 -5.03
N GLU A 189 -0.15 9.94 -4.86
CA GLU A 189 -1.52 9.56 -5.23
C GLU A 189 -2.57 10.28 -4.38
N GLU A 190 -2.26 10.48 -3.08
CA GLU A 190 -3.15 11.19 -2.15
C GLU A 190 -3.18 12.71 -2.34
N CYS A 191 -2.22 13.29 -3.06
CA CYS A 191 -2.14 14.73 -3.22
C CYS A 191 -3.09 15.25 -4.33
N PRO A 192 -4.21 15.93 -4.02
CA PRO A 192 -5.16 16.41 -5.03
C PRO A 192 -4.60 17.53 -5.93
N ASN A 193 -3.52 18.17 -5.52
CA ASN A 193 -2.81 19.18 -6.31
C ASN A 193 -1.58 18.62 -7.04
N HIS A 194 -1.34 17.31 -6.97
CA HIS A 194 -0.21 16.61 -7.63
C HIS A 194 1.15 17.29 -7.38
N LEU A 195 1.38 17.70 -6.12
CA LEU A 195 2.59 18.40 -5.72
C LEU A 195 3.76 17.48 -5.40
N ILE A 196 3.51 16.19 -5.25
CA ILE A 196 4.52 15.24 -4.80
C ILE A 196 4.98 14.41 -5.99
N GLU A 197 6.28 14.45 -6.25
CA GLU A 197 6.93 13.67 -7.31
C GLU A 197 8.05 12.81 -6.72
N LEU A 198 8.34 11.69 -7.38
CA LEU A 198 9.50 10.86 -7.04
C LEU A 198 10.69 11.35 -7.86
N ILE A 199 11.72 11.82 -7.16
CA ILE A 199 12.96 12.32 -7.74
C ILE A 199 14.13 11.44 -7.32
N PRO A 200 15.26 11.43 -8.07
CA PRO A 200 16.48 10.79 -7.60
C PRO A 200 16.93 11.34 -6.25
N TYR A 201 17.43 10.48 -5.36
CA TYR A 201 17.85 10.85 -4.01
C TYR A 201 18.94 11.93 -4.00
N ASP A 202 19.84 11.86 -4.98
CA ASP A 202 20.98 12.75 -5.17
C ASP A 202 20.67 14.02 -5.99
N ALA A 203 19.38 14.23 -6.33
CA ALA A 203 19.00 15.43 -7.07
C ALA A 203 19.34 16.71 -6.28
N THR A 204 20.26 17.51 -6.83
CA THR A 204 20.77 18.74 -6.22
C THR A 204 20.00 19.99 -6.59
N LYS A 205 19.25 19.94 -7.70
CA LYS A 205 18.49 21.08 -8.23
C LYS A 205 17.05 20.66 -8.46
N VAL A 206 16.13 21.28 -7.74
CA VAL A 206 14.69 21.01 -7.81
C VAL A 206 13.89 22.32 -7.80
N VAL A 207 12.76 22.33 -8.47
CA VAL A 207 11.85 23.49 -8.48
C VAL A 207 10.77 23.28 -7.42
N SER A 208 10.77 24.09 -6.37
CA SER A 208 9.85 24.00 -5.24
C SER A 208 8.58 24.83 -5.44
N CYS A 209 8.05 24.89 -6.65
CA CYS A 209 6.82 25.62 -6.94
C CYS A 209 6.08 24.98 -8.12
N SER A 210 4.76 24.82 -7.98
CA SER A 210 3.85 24.32 -9.04
C SER A 210 2.80 25.37 -9.43
N ASN A 211 2.98 26.64 -9.07
CA ASN A 211 2.04 27.69 -9.44
C ASN A 211 2.03 27.87 -10.97
N GLN A 212 0.84 27.88 -11.57
CA GLN A 212 0.63 28.05 -13.01
C GLN A 212 0.10 29.44 -13.38
N ASP A 213 -0.15 30.30 -12.39
CA ASP A 213 -0.54 31.69 -12.62
C ASP A 213 0.59 32.49 -13.27
N LYS A 214 0.24 33.58 -13.92
CA LYS A 214 1.18 34.49 -14.62
C LYS A 214 1.03 35.91 -14.18
N GLY A 215 2.15 36.65 -14.23
CA GLY A 215 2.18 38.07 -13.95
C GLY A 215 1.80 38.43 -12.52
N PRO A 216 1.02 39.50 -12.30
CA PRO A 216 0.70 40.04 -10.95
C PRO A 216 0.02 39.04 -10.01
N LYS A 217 -0.70 38.04 -10.56
CA LYS A 217 -1.37 37.01 -9.76
C LYS A 217 -0.39 36.16 -8.97
N VAL A 218 0.78 35.83 -9.55
CA VAL A 218 1.83 35.04 -8.88
C VAL A 218 2.43 35.82 -7.70
N MET A 219 2.51 37.12 -7.82
CA MET A 219 3.10 38.01 -6.80
C MET A 219 2.14 38.31 -5.64
N ALA A 220 0.86 37.99 -5.81
CA ALA A 220 -0.18 38.24 -4.80
C ALA A 220 -0.45 37.04 -3.87
N VAL A 221 0.20 35.91 -4.08
CA VAL A 221 -0.06 34.65 -3.35
C VAL A 221 1.09 34.23 -2.44
#